data_9e6e6debafe26c8ca63dbd00d7eb64a8
#
_entry.id   9e6e6debafe26c8ca63dbd00d7eb64a8
#
_cell.length_a   1.000
_cell.length_b   1.000
_cell.length_c   1.000
_cell.angle_alpha   90.00
_cell.angle_beta   90.00
_cell.angle_gamma   90.00
#
_symmetry.space_group_name_H-M   'P 1'
#
loop_
_entity.id
_entity.type
_entity.pdbx_description
1 polymer ?
#
loop_
_entity_poly.entity_id
_entity_poly.type
_entity_poly.pdbx_seq_one_letter_code
_entity_poly.pdbx_strand_id
1 'polypeptide(L)'
;MAIAKKGTRVITVGGERYRWVVAPSDDGLRIVVVGGDGDEQRMATWVEHGVVIAPGLVAAVIRQALRHHGWTPWQRGKQVTLRCLDRAPDLADLRLITWPRGTW
;
A
#
# COMPACT_ATOMS: atom_id res chain seq x y z
N MET A 1 5.13 1.50 -14.67
CA MET A 1 5.50 0.07 -14.69
C MET A 1 4.45 -0.74 -13.95
N ALA A 2 3.97 -1.76 -14.56
CA ALA A 2 2.96 -2.61 -13.95
C ALA A 2 3.59 -3.56 -12.92
N ILE A 3 2.81 -3.99 -11.94
CA ILE A 3 3.23 -5.01 -11.00
C ILE A 3 3.32 -6.34 -11.76
N ALA A 4 4.39 -7.09 -11.53
CA ALA A 4 4.54 -8.42 -12.10
C ALA A 4 3.37 -9.31 -11.64
N LYS A 5 2.82 -10.10 -12.56
CA LYS A 5 1.70 -10.97 -12.22
C LYS A 5 2.09 -12.05 -11.23
N LYS A 6 3.29 -12.59 -11.37
CA LYS A 6 3.79 -13.62 -10.46
C LYS A 6 4.02 -13.01 -9.09
N GLY A 7 3.48 -13.63 -8.05
CA GLY A 7 3.59 -13.14 -6.68
C GLY A 7 2.58 -12.07 -6.31
N THR A 8 1.78 -11.62 -7.28
CA THR A 8 0.75 -10.63 -7.01
C THR A 8 -0.49 -11.30 -6.46
N ARG A 9 -1.10 -10.68 -5.46
CA ARG A 9 -2.33 -11.17 -4.84
C ARG A 9 -3.46 -10.20 -5.11
N VAL A 10 -4.68 -10.71 -5.04
CA VAL A 10 -5.89 -9.91 -5.24
C VAL A 10 -6.59 -9.74 -3.91
N ILE A 11 -7.09 -8.54 -3.66
CA ILE A 11 -7.90 -8.24 -2.48
C ILE A 11 -9.05 -7.34 -2.90
N THR A 12 -10.21 -7.54 -2.26
CA THR A 12 -11.39 -6.70 -2.48
C THR A 12 -11.62 -5.84 -1.25
N VAL A 13 -11.67 -4.54 -1.47
CA VAL A 13 -11.92 -3.58 -0.39
C VAL A 13 -12.99 -2.61 -0.87
N GLY A 14 -14.08 -2.50 -0.10
CA GLY A 14 -15.18 -1.61 -0.47
C GLY A 14 -15.82 -1.92 -1.81
N GLY A 15 -15.82 -3.17 -2.22
CA GLY A 15 -16.39 -3.60 -3.49
C GLY A 15 -15.44 -3.46 -4.68
N GLU A 16 -14.27 -2.91 -4.49
CA GLU A 16 -13.29 -2.74 -5.57
C GLU A 16 -12.17 -3.76 -5.42
N ARG A 17 -11.63 -4.22 -6.55
CA ARG A 17 -10.55 -5.19 -6.57
C ARG A 17 -9.22 -4.48 -6.72
N TYR A 18 -8.25 -4.90 -5.92
CA TYR A 18 -6.90 -4.39 -5.95
C TYR A 18 -5.92 -5.53 -6.07
N ARG A 19 -4.75 -5.25 -6.62
CA ARG A 19 -3.64 -6.20 -6.62
C ARG A 19 -2.54 -5.66 -5.74
N TRP A 20 -1.88 -6.55 -5.02
CA TRP A 20 -0.82 -6.13 -4.13
C TRP A 20 0.29 -7.14 -4.10
N VAL A 21 1.47 -6.66 -3.76
CA VAL A 21 2.68 -7.47 -3.64
C VAL A 21 3.53 -6.88 -2.53
N VAL A 22 4.32 -7.73 -1.89
CA VAL A 22 5.29 -7.30 -0.90
C VAL A 22 6.68 -7.34 -1.53
N ALA A 23 7.37 -6.21 -1.48
CA ALA A 23 8.72 -6.12 -2.00
C ALA A 23 9.68 -5.81 -0.84
N PRO A 24 10.80 -6.53 -0.74
CA PRO A 24 11.79 -6.21 0.28
C PRO A 24 12.50 -4.90 -0.04
N SER A 25 12.97 -4.23 1.01
CA SER A 25 13.78 -3.04 0.85
C SER A 25 14.80 -3.01 1.98
N ASP A 26 15.76 -2.10 1.89
CA ASP A 26 16.80 -1.97 2.90
C ASP A 26 16.25 -1.59 4.26
N ASP A 27 15.17 -0.83 4.28
CA ASP A 27 14.61 -0.28 5.52
C ASP A 27 13.39 -1.06 6.03
N GLY A 28 13.07 -2.17 5.42
CA GLY A 28 11.92 -2.95 5.83
C GLY A 28 11.25 -3.64 4.65
N LEU A 29 9.94 -3.66 4.66
CA LEU A 29 9.13 -4.24 3.60
C LEU A 29 8.26 -3.15 2.99
N ARG A 30 7.92 -3.33 1.74
CA ARG A 30 7.06 -2.38 1.04
C ARG A 30 5.86 -3.12 0.47
N ILE A 31 4.67 -2.68 0.85
CA ILE A 31 3.44 -3.19 0.28
C ILE A 31 3.10 -2.28 -0.90
N VAL A 32 3.07 -2.85 -2.10
CA VAL A 32 2.73 -2.10 -3.32
C VAL A 32 1.34 -2.52 -3.76
N VAL A 33 0.45 -1.56 -3.97
CA VAL A 33 -0.94 -1.82 -4.33
C VAL A 33 -1.29 -1.04 -5.59
N VAL A 34 -2.01 -1.70 -6.48
CA VAL A 34 -2.58 -1.06 -7.68
C VAL A 34 -4.04 -1.44 -7.79
N GLY A 35 -4.83 -0.54 -8.39
CA GLY A 35 -6.21 -0.86 -8.75
C GLY A 35 -6.27 -1.30 -10.20
N GLY A 36 -7.21 -2.16 -10.51
CA GLY A 36 -7.47 -2.56 -11.87
C GLY A 36 -6.27 -3.16 -12.58
N ASP A 37 -5.94 -2.62 -13.73
CA ASP A 37 -4.89 -3.16 -14.60
C ASP A 37 -3.49 -2.66 -14.29
N GLY A 38 -3.37 -1.76 -13.33
CA GLY A 38 -2.06 -1.32 -12.86
C GLY A 38 -1.45 -0.15 -13.61
N ASP A 39 -2.18 0.47 -14.53
CA ASP A 39 -1.69 1.66 -15.24
C ASP A 39 -1.98 2.95 -14.50
N GLU A 40 -2.82 2.89 -13.49
CA GLU A 40 -3.23 4.04 -12.72
C GLU A 40 -2.27 4.31 -11.58
N GLN A 41 -2.62 5.26 -10.74
CA GLN A 41 -1.79 5.65 -9.61
C GLN A 41 -1.56 4.46 -8.67
N ARG A 42 -0.31 4.18 -8.39
CA ARG A 42 0.06 3.14 -7.43
C ARG A 42 0.20 3.72 -6.03
N MET A 43 0.08 2.84 -5.04
CA MET A 43 0.34 3.19 -3.66
C MET A 43 1.37 2.21 -3.11
N ALA A 44 2.34 2.74 -2.38
CA ALA A 44 3.33 1.92 -1.70
C ALA A 44 3.36 2.31 -0.23
N THR A 45 3.37 1.31 0.63
CA THR A 45 3.43 1.55 2.08
C THR A 45 4.60 0.80 2.67
N TRP A 46 5.47 1.52 3.34
CA TRP A 46 6.61 0.96 4.04
C TRP A 46 6.20 0.46 5.40
N VAL A 47 6.66 -0.74 5.75
CA VAL A 47 6.47 -1.30 7.08
C VAL A 47 7.81 -1.80 7.58
N GLU A 48 7.99 -1.82 8.90
CA GLU A 48 9.24 -2.27 9.48
C GLU A 48 9.39 -3.79 9.34
N HIS A 49 10.62 -4.24 9.40
CA HIS A 49 10.91 -5.68 9.45
C HIS A 49 10.21 -6.30 10.67
N GLY A 50 9.68 -7.49 10.49
CA GLY A 50 8.99 -8.19 11.56
C GLY A 50 7.50 -7.93 11.62
N VAL A 51 6.99 -6.95 10.88
CA VAL A 51 5.56 -6.73 10.78
C VAL A 51 4.94 -7.86 9.96
N VAL A 52 3.91 -8.49 10.50
CA VAL A 52 3.17 -9.53 9.78
C VAL A 52 2.27 -8.87 8.76
N ILE A 53 2.53 -9.14 7.48
CA ILE A 53 1.73 -8.58 6.40
C ILE A 53 0.67 -9.60 6.01
N ALA A 54 -0.53 -9.41 6.51
CA ALA A 54 -1.68 -10.25 6.23
C ALA A 54 -2.71 -9.45 5.43
N PRO A 55 -3.67 -10.12 4.76
CA PRO A 55 -4.68 -9.41 3.99
C PRO A 55 -5.44 -8.34 4.79
N GLY A 56 -5.68 -8.57 6.08
CA GLY A 56 -6.33 -7.58 6.94
C GLY A 56 -5.53 -6.28 7.03
N LEU A 57 -4.21 -6.38 7.16
CA LEU A 57 -3.36 -5.20 7.19
C LEU A 57 -3.41 -4.47 5.84
N VAL A 58 -3.33 -5.21 4.75
CA VAL A 58 -3.39 -4.61 3.41
C VAL A 58 -4.72 -3.89 3.22
N ALA A 59 -5.84 -4.49 3.63
CA ALA A 59 -7.14 -3.85 3.54
C ALA A 59 -7.19 -2.55 4.35
N ALA A 60 -6.63 -2.55 5.55
CA ALA A 60 -6.60 -1.35 6.40
C ALA A 60 -5.76 -0.25 5.77
N VAL A 61 -4.62 -0.60 5.19
CA VAL A 61 -3.75 0.35 4.49
C VAL A 61 -4.48 0.96 3.29
N ILE A 62 -5.16 0.13 2.51
CA ILE A 62 -5.93 0.60 1.35
C ILE A 62 -7.01 1.60 1.79
N ARG A 63 -7.77 1.27 2.83
CA ARG A 63 -8.82 2.16 3.33
C ARG A 63 -8.25 3.51 3.78
N GLN A 64 -7.14 3.49 4.50
CA GLN A 64 -6.50 4.71 4.97
C GLN A 64 -6.00 5.55 3.81
N ALA A 65 -5.36 4.93 2.83
CA ALA A 65 -4.83 5.64 1.67
C ALA A 65 -5.96 6.33 0.89
N LEU A 66 -7.08 5.65 0.73
CA LEU A 66 -8.23 6.21 0.03
C LEU A 66 -8.87 7.36 0.78
N ARG A 67 -8.97 7.25 2.12
CA ARG A 67 -9.67 8.23 2.93
C ARG A 67 -8.84 9.45 3.29
N HIS A 68 -7.56 9.24 3.57
CA HIS A 68 -6.76 10.27 4.23
C HIS A 68 -5.54 10.72 3.45
N HIS A 69 -5.18 10.04 2.38
CA HIS A 69 -3.93 10.32 1.66
C HIS A 69 -4.11 10.61 0.18
N GLY A 70 -5.36 10.80 -0.25
CA GLY A 70 -5.65 11.23 -1.60
C GLY A 70 -5.31 10.22 -2.70
N TRP A 71 -5.19 8.96 -2.37
CA TRP A 71 -4.92 7.94 -3.37
C TRP A 71 -6.16 7.72 -4.25
N THR A 72 -5.95 7.76 -5.57
CA THR A 72 -7.02 7.58 -6.55
C THR A 72 -6.61 6.48 -7.51
N PRO A 73 -6.80 5.21 -7.12
CA PRO A 73 -6.24 4.06 -7.86
C PRO A 73 -6.79 3.86 -9.27
N TRP A 74 -7.88 4.53 -9.61
CA TRP A 74 -8.46 4.44 -10.96
C TRP A 74 -8.11 5.64 -11.85
N GLN A 75 -7.24 6.53 -11.38
CA GLN A 75 -6.80 7.67 -12.15
C GLN A 75 -5.28 7.64 -12.28
N ARG A 76 -4.77 8.24 -13.33
CA ARG A 76 -3.32 8.38 -13.49
C ARG A 76 -2.81 9.41 -12.50
N GLY A 77 -1.62 9.17 -12.00
CA GLY A 77 -0.99 10.09 -11.07
C GLY A 77 0.31 9.56 -10.53
N LYS A 78 0.99 10.39 -9.78
CA LYS A 78 2.22 9.98 -9.11
C LYS A 78 1.93 8.95 -8.03
N GLN A 79 2.88 8.07 -7.80
CA GLN A 79 2.74 7.09 -6.73
C GLN A 79 2.54 7.78 -5.39
N VAL A 80 1.55 7.30 -4.63
CA VAL A 80 1.37 7.71 -3.24
C VAL A 80 2.25 6.78 -2.40
N THR A 81 3.13 7.36 -1.61
CA THR A 81 4.04 6.60 -0.77
C THR A 81 3.78 6.92 0.69
N LEU A 82 3.55 5.88 1.47
CA LEU A 82 3.19 5.99 2.87
C LEU A 82 4.14 5.16 3.72
N ARG A 83 4.15 5.43 5.00
CA ARG A 83 4.89 4.63 5.97
C ARG A 83 3.99 4.31 7.16
N CYS A 84 3.98 3.05 7.56
CA CYS A 84 3.32 2.61 8.78
C CYS A 84 4.23 2.93 9.96
N LEU A 85 3.68 3.61 10.97
CA LEU A 85 4.46 4.07 12.11
C LEU A 85 4.66 3.01 13.18
N ASP A 86 3.89 1.95 13.15
CA ASP A 86 3.88 0.97 14.23
C ASP A 86 4.52 -0.34 13.80
N ARG A 87 5.28 -0.95 14.71
CA ARG A 87 5.84 -2.28 14.50
C ARG A 87 4.79 -3.37 14.59
N ALA A 88 3.80 -3.17 15.45
CA ALA A 88 2.68 -4.09 15.60
C ALA A 88 1.41 -3.29 15.39
N PRO A 89 1.09 -2.99 14.13
CA PRO A 89 -0.04 -2.11 13.86
C PRO A 89 -1.36 -2.74 14.26
N ASP A 90 -2.17 -1.94 14.94
CA ASP A 90 -3.55 -2.29 15.24
C ASP A 90 -4.38 -1.90 14.03
N LEU A 91 -5.10 -2.86 13.48
CA LEU A 91 -5.88 -2.60 12.26
C LEU A 91 -6.99 -1.58 12.49
N ALA A 92 -7.47 -1.44 13.72
CA ALA A 92 -8.49 -0.46 14.06
C ALA A 92 -7.91 0.94 14.25
N ASP A 93 -6.62 1.04 14.52
CA ASP A 93 -5.96 2.30 14.85
C ASP A 93 -4.64 2.42 14.09
N LEU A 94 -4.66 2.09 12.81
CA LEU A 94 -3.49 2.11 11.97
C LEU A 94 -3.05 3.54 11.70
N ARG A 95 -1.78 3.83 11.93
CA ARG A 95 -1.21 5.15 11.68
C ARG A 95 -0.27 5.12 10.50
N LEU A 96 -0.60 5.89 9.49
CA LEU A 96 0.20 6.04 8.29
C LEU A 96 0.56 7.51 8.10
N ILE A 97 1.76 7.74 7.57
CA ILE A 97 2.18 9.09 7.18
C ILE A 97 2.63 9.06 5.74
N THR A 98 2.59 10.23 5.10
CA THR A 98 3.14 10.39 3.77
C THR A 98 4.64 10.23 3.83
N TRP A 99 5.20 9.40 2.96
CA TRP A 99 6.60 9.04 2.97
C TRP A 99 7.09 8.79 1.55
N PRO A 100 8.27 9.21 1.22
CA PRO A 100 9.11 10.14 1.95
C PRO A 100 8.60 11.54 1.72
N ARG A 101 9.14 12.45 2.37
CA ARG A 101 8.76 13.82 2.32
C ARG A 101 9.37 14.57 1.15
N GLY A 102 9.47 13.95 0.01
CA GLY A 102 9.96 14.59 -1.18
C GLY A 102 11.46 14.83 -1.22
N THR A 103 12.20 14.09 -0.44
CA THR A 103 13.64 14.29 -0.34
C THR A 103 14.45 13.26 -1.10
N TRP A 104 13.85 12.52 -1.93
CA TRP A 104 14.62 11.51 -2.65
C TRP A 104 15.25 11.97 -3.89
#